data_85f4f9586310db723c2354687bfe1ac3
#
_entry.id   85f4f9586310db723c2354687bfe1ac3
#
_cell.length_a   1.000
_cell.length_b   1.000
_cell.length_c   1.000
_cell.angle_alpha   90.00
_cell.angle_beta   90.00
_cell.angle_gamma   90.00
#
_symmetry.space_group_name_H-M   'P 1'
#
loop_
_entity.id
_entity.type
_entity.pdbx_description
1 polymer ?
#
loop_
_entity_poly.entity_id
_entity_poly.type
_entity_poly.pdbx_seq_one_letter_code
_entity_poly.pdbx_strand_id
1 'polypeptide(L)'
;MVDFKEQQQRYWLLVHNPTALRELGKVMTLTNFCQYLRLFWHLPDSGDDTLLAILHTGNRQRIEPDYSLFCQFWAPADYDPKRRVLEWMSAAEKPIHPFYSEHISAVRGQLLSALIKPQTALLPAPNLSGLVEQVQPAGFIFHLSRCGSTLVSRSFAGLSKCRALSESPLLTQVLLDRSLSDTQRRAALIFCINTEGQLFHPEQHLLIKWNAWDLQFWPLILSLYPQVPVLLLLRDPVEILASQQKSAGYHMVRQPSRPLFRELSVPEEGESILDYQCKVLRLLLGYGLEMSQRNQVMVVDYQELLPAIANKIANWFSLALSKEECSQVEQCQLIHSKTATQPFVADSQSKQSFFSAKQKEQIHRYCNWSNLHLFETKG
;
A
#
# COMPACT_ATOMS: atom_id res chain seq x y z
N MET A 1 -1.03 -13.17 41.25
CA MET A 1 -0.36 -12.97 39.94
C MET A 1 -1.06 -13.91 38.96
N VAL A 2 -1.66 -13.39 37.89
CA VAL A 2 -2.35 -14.23 36.90
C VAL A 2 -1.33 -15.11 36.19
N ASP A 3 -1.58 -16.43 36.11
CA ASP A 3 -0.68 -17.39 35.46
C ASP A 3 -0.49 -17.04 33.98
N PHE A 4 0.68 -17.35 33.43
CA PHE A 4 1.03 -17.05 32.04
C PHE A 4 0.05 -17.65 31.02
N LYS A 5 -0.41 -18.88 31.22
CA LYS A 5 -1.42 -19.53 30.37
C LYS A 5 -2.78 -18.80 30.44
N GLU A 6 -3.15 -18.36 31.62
CA GLU A 6 -4.38 -17.60 31.82
C GLU A 6 -4.32 -16.24 31.15
N GLN A 7 -3.15 -15.54 31.19
CA GLN A 7 -2.96 -14.30 30.45
C GLN A 7 -3.11 -14.51 28.94
N GLN A 8 -2.52 -15.58 28.40
CA GLN A 8 -2.65 -15.94 26.99
C GLN A 8 -4.11 -16.18 26.59
N GLN A 9 -4.83 -16.96 27.40
CA GLN A 9 -6.22 -17.27 27.12
C GLN A 9 -7.12 -16.03 27.16
N ARG A 10 -6.92 -15.13 28.14
CA ARG A 10 -7.64 -13.86 28.25
C ARG A 10 -7.39 -12.97 27.04
N TYR A 11 -6.14 -12.84 26.61
CA TYR A 11 -5.80 -12.09 25.41
C TYR A 11 -6.42 -12.71 24.16
N TRP A 12 -6.33 -14.03 24.01
CA TRP A 12 -6.91 -14.75 22.86
C TRP A 12 -8.41 -14.55 22.77
N LEU A 13 -9.13 -14.66 23.89
CA LEU A 13 -10.58 -14.41 23.96
C LEU A 13 -10.92 -12.98 23.54
N LEU A 14 -10.12 -12.00 23.95
CA LEU A 14 -10.35 -10.59 23.61
C LEU A 14 -10.18 -10.34 22.10
N VAL A 15 -9.06 -10.78 21.50
CA VAL A 15 -8.77 -10.50 20.09
C VAL A 15 -9.67 -11.25 19.11
N HIS A 16 -10.43 -12.25 19.61
CA HIS A 16 -11.43 -12.99 18.84
C HIS A 16 -12.87 -12.59 19.19
N ASN A 17 -13.06 -11.54 20.01
CA ASN A 17 -14.40 -11.10 20.39
C ASN A 17 -14.81 -9.82 19.63
N PRO A 18 -15.63 -9.94 18.58
CA PRO A 18 -16.06 -8.80 17.78
C PRO A 18 -16.77 -7.72 18.57
N THR A 19 -17.63 -8.13 19.52
CA THR A 19 -18.39 -7.19 20.33
C THR A 19 -17.48 -6.40 21.26
N ALA A 20 -16.56 -7.07 21.94
CA ALA A 20 -15.59 -6.40 22.82
C ALA A 20 -14.69 -5.42 22.04
N LEU A 21 -14.22 -5.81 20.85
CA LEU A 21 -13.38 -4.96 20.02
C LEU A 21 -14.13 -3.72 19.50
N ARG A 22 -15.40 -3.85 19.11
CA ARG A 22 -16.23 -2.70 18.71
C ARG A 22 -16.45 -1.74 19.88
N GLU A 23 -16.70 -2.22 21.07
CA GLU A 23 -16.88 -1.35 22.25
C GLU A 23 -15.56 -0.68 22.65
N LEU A 24 -14.46 -1.42 22.69
CA LEU A 24 -13.13 -0.87 22.96
C LEU A 24 -12.68 0.16 21.91
N GLY A 25 -13.07 -0.01 20.64
CA GLY A 25 -12.79 0.95 19.58
C GLY A 25 -13.45 2.32 19.79
N LYS A 26 -14.52 2.41 20.60
CA LYS A 26 -15.19 3.67 20.94
C LYS A 26 -14.54 4.37 22.15
N VAL A 27 -13.67 3.68 22.88
CA VAL A 27 -13.09 4.17 24.14
C VAL A 27 -11.90 5.09 23.85
N MET A 28 -11.94 6.30 24.45
CA MET A 28 -10.95 7.35 24.19
C MET A 28 -9.93 7.53 25.32
N THR A 29 -10.13 6.91 26.49
CA THR A 29 -9.25 7.07 27.66
C THR A 29 -8.77 5.73 28.19
N LEU A 30 -7.53 5.69 28.69
CA LEU A 30 -6.95 4.48 29.27
C LEU A 30 -7.76 3.97 30.46
N THR A 31 -8.27 4.85 31.31
CA THR A 31 -9.08 4.51 32.48
C THR A 31 -10.33 3.73 32.07
N ASN A 32 -11.09 4.23 31.08
CA ASN A 32 -12.30 3.56 30.61
C ASN A 32 -11.95 2.25 29.88
N PHE A 33 -10.82 2.20 29.19
CA PHE A 33 -10.32 0.98 28.54
C PHE A 33 -10.03 -0.12 29.58
N CYS A 34 -9.29 0.21 30.65
CA CYS A 34 -9.01 -0.72 31.73
C CYS A 34 -10.30 -1.11 32.49
N GLN A 35 -11.24 -0.18 32.69
CA GLN A 35 -12.53 -0.51 33.28
C GLN A 35 -13.32 -1.52 32.47
N TYR A 36 -13.34 -1.36 31.13
CA TYR A 36 -13.94 -2.35 30.25
C TYR A 36 -13.27 -3.73 30.37
N LEU A 37 -11.93 -3.78 30.37
CA LEU A 37 -11.18 -5.03 30.52
C LEU A 37 -11.43 -5.74 31.86
N ARG A 38 -11.57 -4.99 32.96
CA ARG A 38 -11.93 -5.56 34.27
C ARG A 38 -13.25 -6.33 34.17
N LEU A 39 -14.26 -5.73 33.56
CA LEU A 39 -15.56 -6.36 33.36
C LEU A 39 -15.48 -7.55 32.43
N PHE A 40 -14.83 -7.37 31.27
CA PHE A 40 -14.73 -8.40 30.24
C PHE A 40 -13.99 -9.66 30.72
N TRP A 41 -12.91 -9.47 31.50
CA TRP A 41 -12.10 -10.57 32.02
C TRP A 41 -12.53 -11.08 33.42
N HIS A 42 -13.56 -10.50 33.99
CA HIS A 42 -14.01 -10.80 35.38
C HIS A 42 -12.89 -10.62 36.42
N LEU A 43 -12.17 -9.50 36.34
CA LEU A 43 -11.06 -9.10 37.21
C LEU A 43 -11.35 -7.78 37.94
N PRO A 44 -12.44 -7.66 38.73
CA PRO A 44 -12.89 -6.37 39.30
C PRO A 44 -11.85 -5.68 40.16
N ASP A 45 -11.05 -6.44 40.91
CA ASP A 45 -10.06 -5.91 41.85
C ASP A 45 -8.66 -5.75 41.28
N SER A 46 -8.48 -6.01 39.96
CA SER A 46 -7.17 -5.89 39.32
C SER A 46 -6.83 -4.43 39.04
N GLY A 47 -5.58 -4.04 39.34
CA GLY A 47 -5.02 -2.76 38.95
C GLY A 47 -4.80 -2.66 37.44
N ASP A 48 -4.69 -1.41 36.92
CA ASP A 48 -4.45 -1.16 35.49
C ASP A 48 -3.18 -1.84 35.00
N ASP A 49 -2.11 -1.83 35.81
CA ASP A 49 -0.82 -2.48 35.45
C ASP A 49 -0.98 -3.99 35.18
N THR A 50 -1.85 -4.67 35.94
CA THR A 50 -2.12 -6.09 35.73
C THR A 50 -2.80 -6.33 34.38
N LEU A 51 -3.78 -5.49 34.02
CA LEU A 51 -4.50 -5.59 32.75
C LEU A 51 -3.60 -5.27 31.58
N LEU A 52 -2.78 -4.25 31.70
CA LEU A 52 -1.79 -3.87 30.67
C LEU A 52 -0.70 -4.92 30.51
N ALA A 53 -0.30 -5.60 31.60
CA ALA A 53 0.64 -6.71 31.53
C ALA A 53 0.06 -7.91 30.74
N ILE A 54 -1.23 -8.21 30.86
CA ILE A 54 -1.92 -9.23 30.05
C ILE A 54 -1.86 -8.88 28.57
N LEU A 55 -2.18 -7.62 28.21
CA LEU A 55 -2.08 -7.14 26.82
C LEU A 55 -0.66 -7.22 26.29
N HIS A 56 0.32 -6.71 27.06
CA HIS A 56 1.71 -6.73 26.68
C HIS A 56 2.26 -8.15 26.48
N THR A 57 1.88 -9.09 27.33
CA THR A 57 2.23 -10.50 27.20
C THR A 57 1.61 -11.10 25.92
N GLY A 58 0.33 -10.82 25.68
CA GLY A 58 -0.40 -11.29 24.50
C GLY A 58 0.17 -10.73 23.19
N ASN A 59 0.49 -9.44 23.15
CA ASN A 59 1.08 -8.78 21.99
C ASN A 59 2.45 -9.33 21.53
N ARG A 60 3.13 -10.08 22.40
CA ARG A 60 4.44 -10.72 22.10
C ARG A 60 4.31 -12.15 21.61
N GLN A 61 3.11 -12.68 21.61
CA GLN A 61 2.86 -14.06 21.24
C GLN A 61 2.27 -14.18 19.87
N ARG A 62 2.73 -15.20 19.16
CA ARG A 62 2.12 -15.61 17.91
C ARG A 62 0.82 -16.36 18.20
N ILE A 63 -0.26 -15.89 17.62
CA ILE A 63 -1.56 -16.58 17.65
C ILE A 63 -1.83 -17.26 16.31
N GLU A 64 -2.67 -18.27 16.32
CA GLU A 64 -3.20 -18.93 15.11
C GLU A 64 -4.73 -18.74 15.13
N PRO A 65 -5.24 -17.64 14.54
CA PRO A 65 -6.65 -17.33 14.58
C PRO A 65 -7.45 -18.11 13.52
N ASP A 66 -8.77 -18.17 13.71
CA ASP A 66 -9.68 -18.38 12.61
C ASP A 66 -9.71 -17.10 11.76
N TYR A 67 -9.01 -17.11 10.62
CA TYR A 67 -8.85 -15.94 9.77
C TYR A 67 -10.18 -15.43 9.19
N SER A 68 -11.21 -16.26 9.02
CA SER A 68 -12.51 -15.84 8.50
C SER A 68 -13.22 -14.86 9.45
N LEU A 69 -13.06 -15.06 10.74
CA LEU A 69 -13.58 -14.17 11.78
C LEU A 69 -12.59 -13.06 12.13
N PHE A 70 -11.33 -13.41 12.24
CA PHE A 70 -10.27 -12.49 12.65
C PHE A 70 -10.10 -11.30 11.70
N CYS A 71 -10.09 -11.54 10.39
CA CYS A 71 -9.96 -10.49 9.39
C CYS A 71 -11.16 -9.53 9.29
N GLN A 72 -12.28 -9.83 9.93
CA GLN A 72 -13.40 -8.88 10.04
C GLN A 72 -13.09 -7.68 10.96
N PHE A 73 -12.06 -7.78 11.81
CA PHE A 73 -11.66 -6.74 12.77
C PHE A 73 -10.20 -6.34 12.68
N TRP A 74 -9.37 -7.20 12.12
CA TRP A 74 -7.93 -7.02 12.07
C TRP A 74 -7.43 -7.02 10.63
N ALA A 75 -6.55 -6.07 10.32
CA ALA A 75 -5.80 -6.02 9.08
C ALA A 75 -4.30 -6.04 9.39
N PRO A 76 -3.46 -6.71 8.60
CA PRO A 76 -2.03 -6.69 8.82
C PRO A 76 -1.49 -5.27 8.56
N ALA A 77 -0.57 -4.82 9.41
CA ALA A 77 -0.03 -3.47 9.39
C ALA A 77 1.50 -3.43 9.24
N ASP A 78 2.18 -4.52 9.60
CA ASP A 78 3.63 -4.58 9.56
C ASP A 78 4.12 -6.02 9.47
N TYR A 79 5.35 -6.19 8.96
CA TYR A 79 6.00 -7.47 8.81
C TYR A 79 7.42 -7.43 9.38
N ASP A 80 7.72 -8.33 10.30
CA ASP A 80 9.08 -8.58 10.77
C ASP A 80 9.70 -9.74 9.97
N PRO A 81 10.61 -9.47 9.01
CA PRO A 81 11.20 -10.51 8.17
C PRO A 81 12.12 -11.47 8.94
N LYS A 82 12.72 -11.01 10.05
CA LYS A 82 13.59 -11.88 10.87
C LYS A 82 12.80 -12.93 11.63
N ARG A 83 11.64 -12.54 12.17
CA ARG A 83 10.76 -13.44 12.91
C ARG A 83 9.70 -14.10 12.02
N ARG A 84 9.51 -13.61 10.80
CA ARG A 84 8.43 -13.99 9.87
C ARG A 84 7.05 -13.84 10.50
N VAL A 85 6.82 -12.70 11.12
CA VAL A 85 5.63 -12.38 11.89
C VAL A 85 4.94 -11.16 11.31
N LEU A 86 3.62 -11.25 11.15
CA LEU A 86 2.74 -10.12 10.87
C LEU A 86 2.24 -9.52 12.17
N GLU A 87 2.26 -8.20 12.29
CA GLU A 87 1.58 -7.44 13.32
C GLU A 87 0.29 -6.85 12.74
N TRP A 88 -0.80 -6.94 13.50
CA TRP A 88 -2.12 -6.55 13.06
C TRP A 88 -2.60 -5.29 13.77
N MET A 89 -3.46 -4.53 13.11
CA MET A 89 -4.16 -3.36 13.61
C MET A 89 -5.66 -3.49 13.38
N SER A 90 -6.47 -2.64 14.01
CA SER A 90 -7.92 -2.59 13.76
C SER A 90 -8.22 -2.28 12.28
N ALA A 91 -9.12 -3.06 11.68
CA ALA A 91 -9.60 -2.87 10.31
C ALA A 91 -10.88 -2.01 10.24
N ALA A 92 -11.28 -1.36 11.34
CA ALA A 92 -12.56 -0.66 11.44
C ALA A 92 -12.71 0.53 10.48
N GLU A 93 -11.61 1.10 9.99
CA GLU A 93 -11.62 2.28 9.14
C GLU A 93 -11.21 1.98 7.70
N LYS A 94 -11.92 2.62 6.76
CA LYS A 94 -11.56 2.58 5.35
C LYS A 94 -10.27 3.38 5.11
N PRO A 95 -9.29 2.87 4.33
CA PRO A 95 -8.10 3.62 3.98
C PRO A 95 -8.43 4.73 2.95
N ILE A 96 -8.50 5.97 3.42
CA ILE A 96 -8.75 7.16 2.59
C ILE A 96 -7.51 8.05 2.41
N HIS A 97 -6.43 7.74 3.12
CA HIS A 97 -5.18 8.49 3.05
C HIS A 97 -4.49 8.33 1.70
N PRO A 98 -3.70 9.32 1.25
CA PRO A 98 -2.91 9.25 0.01
C PRO A 98 -1.98 8.04 -0.06
N PHE A 99 -1.47 7.61 1.10
CA PHE A 99 -0.58 6.46 1.26
C PHE A 99 -1.09 5.54 2.38
N TYR A 100 -0.98 4.24 2.18
CA TYR A 100 -1.44 3.26 3.17
C TYR A 100 -0.64 3.34 4.48
N SER A 101 0.64 3.74 4.43
CA SER A 101 1.45 4.01 5.62
C SER A 101 0.88 5.12 6.52
N GLU A 102 0.23 6.12 5.93
CA GLU A 102 -0.45 7.18 6.69
C GLU A 102 -1.71 6.63 7.37
N HIS A 103 -2.45 5.77 6.68
CA HIS A 103 -3.60 5.06 7.27
C HIS A 103 -3.16 4.19 8.45
N ILE A 104 -2.11 3.37 8.28
CA ILE A 104 -1.54 2.58 9.37
C ILE A 104 -1.18 3.46 10.56
N SER A 105 -0.53 4.60 10.32
CA SER A 105 -0.13 5.53 11.39
C SER A 105 -1.33 6.13 12.11
N ALA A 106 -2.38 6.50 11.39
CA ALA A 106 -3.61 7.03 11.97
C ALA A 106 -4.33 5.99 12.84
N VAL A 107 -4.49 4.74 12.35
CA VAL A 107 -5.14 3.64 13.09
C VAL A 107 -4.31 3.23 14.31
N ARG A 108 -2.99 3.15 14.19
CA ARG A 108 -2.08 2.84 15.32
C ARG A 108 -2.05 3.93 16.39
N GLY A 109 -2.42 5.16 16.03
CA GLY A 109 -2.61 6.27 16.98
C GLY A 109 -3.86 6.13 17.85
N GLN A 110 -4.81 5.28 17.46
CA GLN A 110 -6.01 5.02 18.26
C GLN A 110 -5.71 4.09 19.43
N LEU A 111 -6.39 4.31 20.56
CA LEU A 111 -6.11 3.60 21.80
C LEU A 111 -6.18 2.07 21.65
N LEU A 112 -7.19 1.56 20.95
CA LEU A 112 -7.34 0.12 20.69
C LEU A 112 -6.10 -0.46 20.01
N SER A 113 -5.69 0.11 18.86
CA SER A 113 -4.54 -0.38 18.08
C SER A 113 -3.19 -0.03 18.70
N ALA A 114 -3.15 0.96 19.61
CA ALA A 114 -1.96 1.24 20.40
C ALA A 114 -1.69 0.17 21.47
N LEU A 115 -2.77 -0.35 22.09
CA LEU A 115 -2.69 -1.31 23.20
C LEU A 115 -2.79 -2.77 22.76
N ILE A 116 -3.50 -3.09 21.68
CA ILE A 116 -3.72 -4.45 21.20
C ILE A 116 -3.10 -4.59 19.81
N LYS A 117 -2.06 -5.44 19.71
CA LYS A 117 -1.27 -5.67 18.49
C LYS A 117 -1.07 -7.17 18.29
N PRO A 118 -2.11 -7.89 17.84
CA PRO A 118 -2.00 -9.31 17.60
C PRO A 118 -0.85 -9.64 16.63
N GLN A 119 -0.20 -10.77 16.83
CA GLN A 119 0.87 -11.26 15.97
C GLN A 119 0.52 -12.66 15.45
N THR A 120 0.71 -12.87 14.13
CA THR A 120 0.55 -14.18 13.48
C THR A 120 1.80 -14.54 12.69
N ALA A 121 1.90 -15.79 12.25
CA ALA A 121 2.88 -16.14 11.23
C ALA A 121 2.58 -15.40 9.92
N LEU A 122 3.63 -15.11 9.11
CA LEU A 122 3.46 -14.58 7.75
C LEU A 122 2.66 -15.55 6.86
N LEU A 123 2.94 -16.83 7.00
CA LEU A 123 2.21 -17.88 6.30
C LEU A 123 1.42 -18.66 7.35
N PRO A 124 0.09 -18.66 7.27
CA PRO A 124 -0.73 -19.49 8.14
C PRO A 124 -0.45 -20.98 7.88
N ALA A 125 -0.79 -21.80 8.88
CA ALA A 125 -0.76 -23.25 8.69
C ALA A 125 -1.66 -23.65 7.48
N PRO A 126 -1.30 -24.70 6.71
CA PRO A 126 -2.02 -25.06 5.47
C PRO A 126 -3.52 -25.26 5.64
N ASN A 127 -3.96 -25.77 6.78
CA ASN A 127 -5.38 -25.94 7.12
C ASN A 127 -6.12 -24.61 7.41
N LEU A 128 -5.41 -23.53 7.67
CA LEU A 128 -5.98 -22.20 7.98
C LEU A 128 -5.92 -21.24 6.79
N SER A 129 -5.05 -21.48 5.81
CA SER A 129 -4.87 -20.60 4.65
C SER A 129 -6.11 -20.51 3.75
N GLY A 130 -6.94 -21.55 3.71
CA GLY A 130 -8.20 -21.58 2.95
C GLY A 130 -9.36 -20.84 3.62
N LEU A 131 -9.20 -20.36 4.85
CA LEU A 131 -10.23 -19.62 5.59
C LEU A 131 -10.25 -18.12 5.32
N VAL A 132 -9.26 -17.60 4.60
CA VAL A 132 -9.24 -16.19 4.16
C VAL A 132 -10.02 -16.07 2.86
N GLU A 133 -11.01 -15.18 2.84
CA GLU A 133 -11.76 -14.89 1.63
C GLU A 133 -10.81 -14.42 0.52
N GLN A 134 -10.93 -15.02 -0.67
CA GLN A 134 -10.14 -14.64 -1.82
C GLN A 134 -10.66 -13.33 -2.40
N VAL A 135 -9.84 -12.29 -2.36
CA VAL A 135 -10.13 -11.00 -2.97
C VAL A 135 -9.53 -10.94 -4.36
N GLN A 136 -10.35 -10.64 -5.36
CA GLN A 136 -9.89 -10.33 -6.71
C GLN A 136 -9.75 -8.82 -6.86
N PRO A 137 -8.52 -8.28 -7.02
CA PRO A 137 -8.36 -6.87 -7.31
C PRO A 137 -9.07 -6.47 -8.62
N ALA A 138 -9.80 -5.37 -8.60
CA ALA A 138 -10.42 -4.80 -9.79
C ALA A 138 -9.39 -4.11 -10.69
N GLY A 139 -8.22 -3.73 -10.17
CA GLY A 139 -7.17 -3.12 -10.95
C GLY A 139 -5.87 -2.90 -10.20
N PHE A 140 -4.77 -2.93 -10.95
CA PHE A 140 -3.44 -2.55 -10.48
C PHE A 140 -3.01 -1.23 -11.10
N ILE A 141 -2.38 -0.36 -10.29
CA ILE A 141 -1.83 0.92 -10.72
C ILE A 141 -0.34 0.89 -10.51
N PHE A 142 0.43 0.89 -11.60
CA PHE A 142 1.88 1.05 -11.62
C PHE A 142 2.25 2.43 -12.16
N HIS A 143 3.41 2.93 -11.79
CA HIS A 143 3.87 4.26 -12.18
C HIS A 143 5.38 4.42 -12.04
N LEU A 144 5.93 5.39 -12.77
CA LEU A 144 7.36 5.74 -12.71
C LEU A 144 7.73 6.70 -11.57
N SER A 145 6.85 6.89 -10.58
CA SER A 145 6.90 7.98 -9.61
C SER A 145 6.53 9.36 -10.18
N ARG A 146 5.87 10.20 -9.38
CA ARG A 146 5.47 11.57 -9.77
C ARG A 146 4.61 11.66 -11.06
N CYS A 147 3.92 10.60 -11.43
CA CYS A 147 3.07 10.49 -12.63
C CYS A 147 1.57 10.65 -12.32
N GLY A 148 1.17 11.21 -11.18
CA GLY A 148 -0.24 11.40 -10.85
C GLY A 148 -0.97 10.18 -10.28
N SER A 149 -0.28 9.07 -10.00
CA SER A 149 -0.88 7.83 -9.46
C SER A 149 -1.64 8.03 -8.15
N THR A 150 -1.19 8.95 -7.28
CA THR A 150 -1.90 9.30 -6.04
C THR A 150 -3.25 9.99 -6.34
N LEU A 151 -3.33 10.78 -7.41
CA LEU A 151 -4.59 11.38 -7.83
C LEU A 151 -5.58 10.29 -8.26
N VAL A 152 -5.15 9.35 -9.09
CA VAL A 152 -5.98 8.22 -9.54
C VAL A 152 -6.49 7.41 -8.35
N SER A 153 -5.58 6.96 -7.48
CA SER A 153 -5.97 6.12 -6.32
C SER A 153 -6.92 6.85 -5.38
N ARG A 154 -6.71 8.15 -5.10
CA ARG A 154 -7.60 8.96 -4.25
C ARG A 154 -8.97 9.20 -4.87
N SER A 155 -9.02 9.46 -6.18
CA SER A 155 -10.28 9.66 -6.89
C SER A 155 -11.22 8.46 -6.71
N PHE A 156 -10.69 7.24 -6.78
CA PHE A 156 -11.48 6.04 -6.57
C PHE A 156 -11.66 5.68 -5.09
N ALA A 157 -10.66 5.91 -4.22
CA ALA A 157 -10.80 5.69 -2.78
C ALA A 157 -11.94 6.53 -2.15
N GLY A 158 -12.26 7.69 -2.74
CA GLY A 158 -13.38 8.53 -2.33
C GLY A 158 -14.75 7.90 -2.57
N LEU A 159 -14.86 6.93 -3.48
CA LEU A 159 -16.13 6.27 -3.80
C LEU A 159 -16.45 5.20 -2.75
N SER A 160 -17.70 5.13 -2.28
CA SER A 160 -18.13 4.16 -1.25
C SER A 160 -17.87 2.70 -1.66
N LYS A 161 -18.07 2.39 -2.94
CA LYS A 161 -17.90 1.04 -3.50
C LYS A 161 -16.44 0.62 -3.75
N CYS A 162 -15.47 1.52 -3.63
CA CYS A 162 -14.07 1.23 -3.90
C CYS A 162 -13.22 1.27 -2.63
N ARG A 163 -12.30 0.32 -2.49
CA ARG A 163 -11.16 0.34 -1.57
C ARG A 163 -9.88 0.51 -2.36
N ALA A 164 -8.98 1.38 -1.93
CA ALA A 164 -7.67 1.56 -2.56
C ALA A 164 -6.55 1.32 -1.55
N LEU A 165 -5.71 0.33 -1.83
CA LEU A 165 -4.44 0.12 -1.13
C LEU A 165 -3.35 0.88 -1.88
N SER A 166 -2.93 2.02 -1.32
CA SER A 166 -1.96 2.91 -1.96
C SER A 166 -0.58 2.73 -1.36
N GLU A 167 0.32 2.07 -2.09
CA GLU A 167 1.71 1.86 -1.71
C GLU A 167 1.84 1.16 -0.34
N SER A 168 1.20 -0.03 -0.19
CA SER A 168 1.27 -0.81 1.04
C SER A 168 2.72 -1.16 1.40
N PRO A 169 3.19 -0.77 2.60
CA PRO A 169 4.53 -1.13 3.07
C PRO A 169 4.69 -2.65 3.22
N LEU A 170 3.65 -3.34 3.64
CA LEU A 170 3.66 -4.79 3.84
C LEU A 170 3.89 -5.54 2.53
N LEU A 171 3.14 -5.20 1.47
CA LEU A 171 3.29 -5.86 0.16
C LEU A 171 4.72 -5.66 -0.39
N THR A 172 5.25 -4.44 -0.27
CA THR A 172 6.65 -4.16 -0.65
C THR A 172 7.66 -4.93 0.20
N GLN A 173 7.46 -5.02 1.52
CA GLN A 173 8.36 -5.79 2.40
C GLN A 173 8.40 -7.26 2.01
N VAL A 174 7.25 -7.87 1.70
CA VAL A 174 7.15 -9.26 1.22
C VAL A 174 7.87 -9.44 -0.13
N LEU A 175 7.68 -8.50 -1.07
CA LEU A 175 8.37 -8.53 -2.36
C LEU A 175 9.88 -8.45 -2.22
N LEU A 176 10.38 -7.62 -1.32
CA LEU A 176 11.80 -7.38 -1.10
C LEU A 176 12.47 -8.40 -0.18
N ASP A 177 11.72 -9.24 0.53
CA ASP A 177 12.29 -10.23 1.45
C ASP A 177 13.01 -11.35 0.70
N ARG A 178 14.35 -11.28 0.73
CA ARG A 178 15.23 -12.24 0.07
C ARG A 178 15.32 -13.58 0.78
N SER A 179 14.81 -13.68 2.01
CA SER A 179 14.81 -14.92 2.80
C SER A 179 13.65 -15.86 2.42
N LEU A 180 12.66 -15.36 1.67
CA LEU A 180 11.54 -16.14 1.16
C LEU A 180 11.92 -16.84 -0.15
N SER A 181 11.60 -18.12 -0.26
CA SER A 181 11.57 -18.80 -1.56
C SER A 181 10.48 -18.21 -2.45
N ASP A 182 10.54 -18.43 -3.76
CA ASP A 182 9.52 -17.95 -4.68
C ASP A 182 8.12 -18.48 -4.36
N THR A 183 8.01 -19.74 -3.94
CA THR A 183 6.75 -20.33 -3.50
C THR A 183 6.22 -19.63 -2.23
N GLN A 184 7.08 -19.39 -1.25
CA GLN A 184 6.71 -18.68 -0.02
C GLN A 184 6.30 -17.23 -0.31
N ARG A 185 7.04 -16.53 -1.18
CA ARG A 185 6.73 -15.15 -1.57
C ARG A 185 5.38 -15.05 -2.28
N ARG A 186 5.07 -15.98 -3.19
CA ARG A 186 3.77 -16.09 -3.87
C ARG A 186 2.64 -16.29 -2.86
N ALA A 187 2.76 -17.26 -1.98
CA ALA A 187 1.77 -17.55 -0.96
C ALA A 187 1.57 -16.35 0.00
N ALA A 188 2.67 -15.70 0.43
CA ALA A 188 2.63 -14.54 1.31
C ALA A 188 1.95 -13.33 0.62
N LEU A 189 2.24 -13.07 -0.66
CA LEU A 189 1.59 -11.98 -1.41
C LEU A 189 0.09 -12.21 -1.53
N ILE A 190 -0.35 -13.41 -1.90
CA ILE A 190 -1.78 -13.74 -1.98
C ILE A 190 -2.44 -13.54 -0.61
N PHE A 191 -1.83 -14.08 0.44
CA PHE A 191 -2.35 -13.95 1.81
C PHE A 191 -2.45 -12.48 2.26
N CYS A 192 -1.38 -11.69 2.05
CA CYS A 192 -1.37 -10.28 2.42
C CYS A 192 -2.36 -9.45 1.58
N ILE A 193 -2.49 -9.71 0.28
CA ILE A 193 -3.49 -9.03 -0.57
C ILE A 193 -4.91 -9.36 -0.10
N ASN A 194 -5.19 -10.61 0.22
CA ASN A 194 -6.52 -11.02 0.70
C ASN A 194 -6.86 -10.38 2.05
N THR A 195 -5.88 -10.25 2.95
CA THR A 195 -6.12 -9.74 4.31
C THR A 195 -6.10 -8.21 4.40
N GLU A 196 -5.21 -7.50 3.69
CA GLU A 196 -5.24 -6.03 3.60
C GLU A 196 -6.37 -5.52 2.70
N GLY A 197 -6.64 -6.28 1.64
CA GLY A 197 -7.61 -5.92 0.60
C GLY A 197 -9.03 -6.36 0.89
N GLN A 198 -9.32 -6.91 2.07
CA GLN A 198 -10.67 -7.35 2.42
C GLN A 198 -11.67 -6.21 2.27
N LEU A 199 -12.79 -6.52 1.60
CA LEU A 199 -13.84 -5.56 1.31
C LEU A 199 -14.92 -5.61 2.40
N PHE A 200 -15.32 -4.44 2.87
CA PHE A 200 -16.43 -4.29 3.83
C PHE A 200 -17.57 -3.54 3.16
N HIS A 201 -18.81 -4.01 3.35
CA HIS A 201 -19.97 -3.33 2.79
C HIS A 201 -19.95 -1.82 3.08
N PRO A 202 -20.13 -0.94 2.06
CA PRO A 202 -20.58 -1.21 0.68
C PRO A 202 -19.47 -1.40 -0.37
N GLU A 203 -18.23 -1.63 0.02
CA GLU A 203 -17.10 -1.81 -0.90
C GLU A 203 -17.29 -3.05 -1.78
N GLN A 204 -16.96 -2.93 -3.07
CA GLN A 204 -17.10 -3.98 -4.10
C GLN A 204 -15.83 -4.15 -4.92
N HIS A 205 -14.97 -3.13 -4.98
CA HIS A 205 -13.82 -3.08 -5.85
C HIS A 205 -12.55 -2.76 -5.07
N LEU A 206 -11.56 -3.64 -5.15
CA LEU A 206 -10.21 -3.41 -4.63
C LEU A 206 -9.29 -2.89 -5.73
N LEU A 207 -8.70 -1.73 -5.53
CA LEU A 207 -7.62 -1.20 -6.36
C LEU A 207 -6.31 -1.20 -5.58
N ILE A 208 -5.23 -1.67 -6.19
CA ILE A 208 -3.90 -1.68 -5.57
C ILE A 208 -2.96 -0.79 -6.36
N LYS A 209 -2.52 0.29 -5.74
CA LYS A 209 -1.43 1.12 -6.27
C LYS A 209 -0.11 0.66 -5.67
N TRP A 210 0.75 0.13 -6.50
CA TRP A 210 2.08 -0.34 -6.14
C TRP A 210 3.06 0.82 -5.95
N ASN A 211 4.11 0.64 -5.15
CA ASN A 211 5.21 1.60 -5.14
C ASN A 211 5.93 1.62 -6.49
N ALA A 212 6.56 2.74 -6.85
CA ALA A 212 7.27 2.84 -8.13
C ALA A 212 8.34 1.75 -8.29
N TRP A 213 9.06 1.41 -7.22
CA TRP A 213 10.09 0.35 -7.23
C TRP A 213 9.51 -1.07 -7.22
N ASP A 214 8.24 -1.28 -6.87
CA ASP A 214 7.59 -2.58 -6.97
C ASP A 214 7.37 -2.99 -8.43
N LEU A 215 7.48 -2.04 -9.37
CA LEU A 215 7.43 -2.30 -10.81
C LEU A 215 8.44 -3.37 -11.25
N GLN A 216 9.61 -3.50 -10.61
CA GLN A 216 10.57 -4.59 -10.88
C GLN A 216 9.98 -6.00 -10.67
N PHE A 217 8.91 -6.12 -9.88
CA PHE A 217 8.24 -7.40 -9.58
C PHE A 217 6.97 -7.64 -10.41
N TRP A 218 6.71 -6.83 -11.44
CA TRP A 218 5.53 -6.97 -12.27
C TRP A 218 5.31 -8.39 -12.82
N PRO A 219 6.36 -9.16 -13.22
CA PRO A 219 6.15 -10.52 -13.75
C PRO A 219 5.57 -11.46 -12.69
N LEU A 220 6.04 -11.36 -11.44
CA LEU A 220 5.52 -12.12 -10.33
C LEU A 220 4.07 -11.73 -10.02
N ILE A 221 3.80 -10.43 -9.88
CA ILE A 221 2.48 -9.90 -9.53
C ILE A 221 1.43 -10.32 -10.58
N LEU A 222 1.73 -10.10 -11.87
CA LEU A 222 0.79 -10.48 -12.94
C LEU A 222 0.66 -12.00 -13.12
N SER A 223 1.66 -12.79 -12.73
CA SER A 223 1.53 -14.25 -12.74
C SER A 223 0.57 -14.78 -11.67
N LEU A 224 0.37 -14.03 -10.58
CA LEU A 224 -0.61 -14.35 -9.53
C LEU A 224 -2.03 -13.91 -9.92
N TYR A 225 -2.13 -12.82 -10.67
CA TYR A 225 -3.40 -12.19 -11.05
C TYR A 225 -3.44 -11.91 -12.57
N PRO A 226 -3.45 -12.93 -13.42
CA PRO A 226 -3.26 -12.77 -14.87
C PRO A 226 -4.42 -12.07 -15.58
N GLN A 227 -5.58 -11.96 -14.93
CA GLN A 227 -6.77 -11.34 -15.52
C GLN A 227 -7.02 -9.92 -15.00
N VAL A 228 -6.25 -9.47 -13.99
CA VAL A 228 -6.45 -8.13 -13.41
C VAL A 228 -5.97 -7.06 -14.38
N PRO A 229 -6.81 -6.07 -14.74
CA PRO A 229 -6.41 -4.98 -15.58
C PRO A 229 -5.35 -4.09 -14.89
N VAL A 230 -4.40 -3.63 -15.66
CA VAL A 230 -3.26 -2.84 -15.19
C VAL A 230 -3.29 -1.45 -15.82
N LEU A 231 -3.12 -0.43 -15.01
CA LEU A 231 -2.82 0.93 -15.44
C LEU A 231 -1.34 1.22 -15.21
N LEU A 232 -0.62 1.56 -16.27
CA LEU A 232 0.74 2.09 -16.19
C LEU A 232 0.74 3.60 -16.46
N LEU A 233 1.16 4.38 -15.47
CA LEU A 233 1.23 5.84 -15.59
C LEU A 233 2.64 6.28 -15.92
N LEU A 234 2.76 7.04 -17.01
CA LEU A 234 4.00 7.64 -17.49
C LEU A 234 4.01 9.16 -17.30
N ARG A 235 5.19 9.74 -17.32
CA ARG A 235 5.44 11.19 -17.37
C ARG A 235 6.82 11.44 -17.92
N ASP A 236 7.02 12.61 -18.52
CA ASP A 236 8.32 13.06 -18.99
C ASP A 236 9.41 12.93 -17.89
N PRO A 237 10.53 12.24 -18.14
CA PRO A 237 11.64 12.08 -17.21
C PRO A 237 12.17 13.39 -16.62
N VAL A 238 12.20 14.46 -17.39
CA VAL A 238 12.62 15.78 -16.92
C VAL A 238 11.69 16.29 -15.82
N GLU A 239 10.38 16.12 -15.98
CA GLU A 239 9.40 16.54 -14.99
C GLU A 239 9.43 15.65 -13.74
N ILE A 240 9.66 14.34 -13.91
CA ILE A 240 9.83 13.40 -12.79
C ILE A 240 11.06 13.84 -11.98
N LEU A 241 12.21 14.00 -12.62
CA LEU A 241 13.47 14.34 -11.95
C LEU A 241 13.43 15.73 -11.32
N ALA A 242 12.83 16.73 -11.97
CA ALA A 242 12.61 18.05 -11.37
C ALA A 242 11.76 17.96 -10.09
N SER A 243 10.76 17.09 -10.07
CA SER A 243 9.95 16.82 -8.86
C SER A 243 10.77 16.13 -7.76
N GLN A 244 11.68 15.23 -8.13
CA GLN A 244 12.55 14.51 -7.18
C GLN A 244 13.60 15.43 -6.55
N GLN A 245 14.07 16.46 -7.27
CA GLN A 245 14.98 17.45 -6.70
C GLN A 245 14.33 18.26 -5.57
N LYS A 246 13.01 18.51 -5.64
CA LYS A 246 12.28 19.21 -4.59
C LYS A 246 12.01 18.31 -3.37
N SER A 247 11.72 17.04 -3.61
CA SER A 247 11.41 16.05 -2.57
C SER A 247 11.67 14.66 -3.13
N ALA A 248 12.84 14.11 -2.84
CA ALA A 248 13.26 12.80 -3.31
C ALA A 248 12.40 11.68 -2.68
N GLY A 249 11.89 10.79 -3.54
CA GLY A 249 11.30 9.53 -3.08
C GLY A 249 12.39 8.59 -2.55
N TYR A 250 12.01 7.64 -1.72
CA TYR A 250 12.93 6.68 -1.08
C TYR A 250 13.84 5.96 -2.10
N HIS A 251 13.31 5.56 -3.24
CA HIS A 251 14.04 4.88 -4.33
C HIS A 251 15.00 5.78 -5.10
N MET A 252 14.86 7.11 -4.98
CA MET A 252 15.72 8.10 -5.62
C MET A 252 16.88 8.56 -4.73
N VAL A 253 16.99 8.01 -3.53
CA VAL A 253 18.09 8.24 -2.59
C VAL A 253 18.99 7.02 -2.57
N ARG A 254 20.32 7.23 -2.69
CA ARG A 254 21.29 6.14 -2.61
C ARG A 254 21.22 5.44 -1.26
N GLN A 255 21.10 4.13 -1.29
CA GLN A 255 21.09 3.28 -0.10
C GLN A 255 22.05 2.10 -0.28
N PRO A 256 23.36 2.29 -0.07
CA PRO A 256 24.37 1.26 -0.32
C PRO A 256 24.14 -0.02 0.49
N SER A 257 23.62 0.11 1.72
CA SER A 257 23.40 -1.03 2.62
C SER A 257 22.14 -1.86 2.30
N ARG A 258 21.19 -1.28 1.58
CA ARG A 258 19.91 -1.94 1.20
C ARG A 258 19.43 -1.46 -0.16
N PRO A 259 20.09 -1.83 -1.24
CA PRO A 259 19.66 -1.39 -2.58
C PRO A 259 18.28 -1.99 -2.88
N LEU A 260 17.35 -1.13 -3.31
CA LEU A 260 16.00 -1.55 -3.76
C LEU A 260 16.09 -2.35 -5.07
N PHE A 261 17.00 -1.95 -5.95
CA PHE A 261 17.22 -2.57 -7.26
C PHE A 261 18.53 -3.35 -7.23
N ARG A 262 18.51 -4.60 -7.69
CA ARG A 262 19.71 -5.46 -7.73
C ARG A 262 20.77 -4.90 -8.68
N GLU A 263 20.35 -4.27 -9.76
CA GLU A 263 21.18 -3.69 -10.82
C GLU A 263 21.97 -2.46 -10.34
N LEU A 264 21.56 -1.84 -9.21
CA LEU A 264 22.17 -0.62 -8.67
C LEU A 264 22.90 -0.88 -7.34
N SER A 265 23.39 -2.09 -7.12
CA SER A 265 23.96 -2.52 -5.84
C SER A 265 25.23 -1.80 -5.42
N VAL A 266 26.00 -1.23 -6.34
CA VAL A 266 27.25 -0.50 -6.08
C VAL A 266 27.20 0.89 -6.73
N PRO A 267 27.29 1.99 -5.94
CA PRO A 267 27.46 3.32 -6.50
C PRO A 267 28.79 3.41 -7.23
N GLU A 268 28.83 4.00 -8.42
CA GLU A 268 30.07 4.30 -9.12
C GLU A 268 30.78 5.47 -8.44
N GLU A 269 32.12 5.43 -8.39
CA GLU A 269 32.93 6.52 -7.85
C GLU A 269 32.73 7.79 -8.69
N GLY A 270 32.45 8.92 -8.04
CA GLY A 270 32.17 10.21 -8.72
C GLY A 270 30.79 10.35 -9.32
N GLU A 271 29.90 9.35 -9.21
CA GLU A 271 28.54 9.44 -9.72
C GLU A 271 27.71 10.53 -9.00
N SER A 272 27.13 11.45 -9.76
CA SER A 272 26.23 12.48 -9.20
C SER A 272 24.88 11.89 -8.75
N ILE A 273 24.14 12.62 -7.88
CA ILE A 273 22.78 12.23 -7.49
C ILE A 273 21.86 12.17 -8.71
N LEU A 274 22.02 13.09 -9.65
CA LEU A 274 21.22 13.12 -10.88
C LEU A 274 21.49 11.89 -11.75
N ASP A 275 22.76 11.48 -11.91
CA ASP A 275 23.09 10.28 -12.69
C ASP A 275 22.48 9.03 -12.06
N TYR A 276 22.59 8.88 -10.74
CA TYR A 276 21.91 7.79 -10.02
C TYR A 276 20.41 7.79 -10.25
N GLN A 277 19.76 8.96 -10.14
CA GLN A 277 18.32 9.09 -10.37
C GLN A 277 17.92 8.77 -11.82
N CYS A 278 18.75 9.15 -12.79
CA CYS A 278 18.57 8.76 -14.18
C CYS A 278 18.67 7.23 -14.37
N LYS A 279 19.62 6.57 -13.70
CA LYS A 279 19.75 5.10 -13.74
C LYS A 279 18.49 4.42 -13.17
N VAL A 280 18.00 4.89 -12.01
CA VAL A 280 16.76 4.38 -11.41
C VAL A 280 15.60 4.54 -12.38
N LEU A 281 15.43 5.74 -12.94
CA LEU A 281 14.31 6.01 -13.84
C LEU A 281 14.40 5.19 -15.14
N ARG A 282 15.60 4.99 -15.68
CA ARG A 282 15.84 4.12 -16.84
C ARG A 282 15.41 2.68 -16.56
N LEU A 283 15.71 2.14 -15.37
CA LEU A 283 15.28 0.80 -14.98
C LEU A 283 13.74 0.72 -14.90
N LEU A 284 13.10 1.69 -14.24
CA LEU A 284 11.65 1.74 -14.15
C LEU A 284 10.98 1.82 -15.51
N LEU A 285 11.53 2.63 -16.42
CA LEU A 285 11.07 2.73 -17.82
C LEU A 285 11.22 1.39 -18.56
N GLY A 286 12.34 0.70 -18.38
CA GLY A 286 12.57 -0.63 -18.96
C GLY A 286 11.52 -1.63 -18.51
N TYR A 287 11.28 -1.76 -17.19
CA TYR A 287 10.24 -2.64 -16.65
C TYR A 287 8.84 -2.25 -17.13
N GLY A 288 8.55 -0.94 -17.18
CA GLY A 288 7.28 -0.43 -17.70
C GLY A 288 7.07 -0.79 -19.17
N LEU A 289 8.10 -0.65 -20.00
CA LEU A 289 8.06 -1.01 -21.42
C LEU A 289 7.81 -2.50 -21.62
N GLU A 290 8.51 -3.36 -20.88
CA GLU A 290 8.28 -4.81 -20.95
C GLU A 290 6.86 -5.17 -20.52
N MET A 291 6.36 -4.59 -19.43
CA MET A 291 5.02 -4.82 -18.92
C MET A 291 3.94 -4.34 -19.91
N SER A 292 4.15 -3.21 -20.59
CA SER A 292 3.20 -2.62 -21.55
C SER A 292 2.91 -3.51 -22.76
N GLN A 293 3.76 -4.51 -23.02
CA GLN A 293 3.54 -5.49 -24.09
C GLN A 293 2.41 -6.49 -23.75
N ARG A 294 1.89 -6.48 -22.51
CA ARG A 294 0.77 -7.34 -22.10
C ARG A 294 -0.58 -6.70 -22.46
N ASN A 295 -1.52 -7.51 -22.95
CA ASN A 295 -2.85 -7.04 -23.40
C ASN A 295 -3.68 -6.41 -22.26
N GLN A 296 -3.46 -6.82 -21.00
CA GLN A 296 -4.13 -6.28 -19.82
C GLN A 296 -3.55 -4.97 -19.29
N VAL A 297 -2.59 -4.36 -20.01
CA VAL A 297 -1.93 -3.12 -19.58
C VAL A 297 -2.38 -1.95 -20.45
N MET A 298 -3.04 -0.98 -19.81
CA MET A 298 -3.32 0.34 -20.40
C MET A 298 -2.24 1.32 -19.95
N VAL A 299 -1.65 2.02 -20.90
CA VAL A 299 -0.67 3.07 -20.65
C VAL A 299 -1.36 4.42 -20.76
N VAL A 300 -1.11 5.32 -19.80
CA VAL A 300 -1.64 6.69 -19.81
C VAL A 300 -0.52 7.66 -19.47
N ASP A 301 -0.31 8.66 -20.32
CA ASP A 301 0.61 9.77 -20.03
C ASP A 301 -0.04 10.75 -19.04
N TYR A 302 0.80 11.39 -18.23
CA TYR A 302 0.36 12.40 -17.26
C TYR A 302 -0.43 13.55 -17.88
N GLN A 303 -0.13 13.93 -19.12
CA GLN A 303 -0.83 15.02 -19.81
C GLN A 303 -2.30 14.68 -20.15
N GLU A 304 -2.57 13.38 -20.37
CA GLU A 304 -3.90 12.87 -20.68
C GLU A 304 -4.67 12.43 -19.42
N LEU A 305 -4.03 12.47 -18.24
CA LEU A 305 -4.53 11.80 -17.05
C LEU A 305 -5.86 12.36 -16.56
N LEU A 306 -6.00 13.69 -16.43
CA LEU A 306 -7.19 14.28 -15.82
C LEU A 306 -8.50 13.88 -16.53
N PRO A 307 -8.64 14.02 -17.86
CA PRO A 307 -9.87 13.61 -18.56
C PRO A 307 -10.04 12.08 -18.59
N ALA A 308 -8.97 11.31 -18.40
CA ALA A 308 -9.03 9.86 -18.48
C ALA A 308 -9.60 9.21 -17.22
N ILE A 309 -9.49 9.82 -16.03
CA ILE A 309 -9.78 9.13 -14.75
C ILE A 309 -11.23 8.66 -14.68
N ALA A 310 -12.20 9.58 -14.85
CA ALA A 310 -13.62 9.27 -14.70
C ALA A 310 -14.20 8.43 -15.85
N ASN A 311 -13.51 8.38 -16.99
CA ASN A 311 -13.98 7.71 -18.21
C ASN A 311 -13.12 6.49 -18.56
N LYS A 312 -11.99 6.71 -19.24
CA LYS A 312 -11.15 5.65 -19.79
C LYS A 312 -10.62 4.70 -18.68
N ILE A 313 -10.13 5.27 -17.56
CA ILE A 313 -9.54 4.46 -16.47
C ILE A 313 -10.63 3.75 -15.66
N ALA A 314 -11.73 4.44 -15.34
CA ALA A 314 -12.86 3.82 -14.64
C ALA A 314 -13.43 2.64 -15.42
N ASN A 315 -13.65 2.81 -16.74
CA ASN A 315 -14.12 1.75 -17.62
C ASN A 315 -13.11 0.59 -17.74
N TRP A 316 -11.80 0.90 -17.79
CA TRP A 316 -10.76 -0.10 -17.83
C TRP A 316 -10.77 -1.01 -16.60
N PHE A 317 -11.05 -0.44 -15.43
CA PHE A 317 -11.22 -1.17 -14.18
C PHE A 317 -12.64 -1.70 -13.95
N SER A 318 -13.54 -1.57 -14.93
CA SER A 318 -14.95 -2.00 -14.85
C SER A 318 -15.71 -1.41 -13.66
N LEU A 319 -15.42 -0.14 -13.29
CA LEU A 319 -16.01 0.49 -12.11
C LEU A 319 -17.42 1.03 -12.32
N ALA A 320 -17.97 1.08 -13.52
CA ALA A 320 -19.34 1.51 -13.83
C ALA A 320 -19.80 2.71 -12.98
N LEU A 321 -19.23 3.91 -13.21
CA LEU A 321 -19.52 5.10 -12.39
C LEU A 321 -20.90 5.69 -12.72
N SER A 322 -21.66 6.09 -11.69
CA SER A 322 -22.84 6.92 -11.83
C SER A 322 -22.44 8.38 -12.19
N LYS A 323 -23.39 9.21 -12.57
CA LYS A 323 -23.14 10.65 -12.84
C LYS A 323 -22.61 11.37 -11.59
N GLU A 324 -23.15 11.04 -10.42
CA GLU A 324 -22.75 11.59 -9.13
C GLU A 324 -21.32 11.16 -8.79
N GLU A 325 -20.97 9.88 -9.01
CA GLU A 325 -19.63 9.35 -8.80
C GLU A 325 -18.62 9.97 -9.79
N CYS A 326 -18.98 10.19 -11.04
CA CYS A 326 -18.15 10.93 -11.98
C CYS A 326 -17.85 12.34 -11.46
N SER A 327 -18.88 13.04 -10.99
CA SER A 327 -18.71 14.39 -10.40
C SER A 327 -17.82 14.36 -9.15
N GLN A 328 -17.93 13.36 -8.29
CA GLN A 328 -17.03 13.18 -7.12
C GLN A 328 -15.58 12.98 -7.55
N VAL A 329 -15.35 12.14 -8.55
CA VAL A 329 -14.00 11.91 -9.12
C VAL A 329 -13.43 13.21 -9.69
N GLU A 330 -14.21 13.98 -10.44
CA GLU A 330 -13.80 15.27 -11.01
C GLU A 330 -13.50 16.31 -9.93
N GLN A 331 -14.31 16.40 -8.87
CA GLN A 331 -14.06 17.28 -7.73
C GLN A 331 -12.77 16.93 -7.00
N CYS A 332 -12.46 15.64 -6.86
CA CYS A 332 -11.20 15.19 -6.26
C CYS A 332 -9.97 15.69 -7.05
N GLN A 333 -10.09 15.90 -8.36
CA GLN A 333 -9.01 16.39 -9.22
C GLN A 333 -8.70 17.88 -9.00
N LEU A 334 -9.63 18.66 -8.44
CA LEU A 334 -9.42 20.09 -8.15
C LEU A 334 -8.54 20.31 -6.91
N ILE A 335 -8.31 19.26 -6.12
CA ILE A 335 -7.56 19.33 -4.87
C ILE A 335 -6.19 18.69 -5.04
N HIS A 336 -5.16 19.29 -4.45
CA HIS A 336 -3.80 18.72 -4.49
C HIS A 336 -3.77 17.29 -3.90
N SER A 337 -3.26 16.34 -4.67
CA SER A 337 -3.41 14.90 -4.38
C SER A 337 -2.74 14.42 -3.07
N LYS A 338 -1.79 15.19 -2.53
CA LYS A 338 -1.08 14.86 -1.27
C LYS A 338 -1.43 15.79 -0.12
N THR A 339 -2.07 16.93 -0.39
CA THR A 339 -2.38 17.94 0.62
C THR A 339 -3.83 18.40 0.40
N ALA A 340 -4.76 17.82 1.13
CA ALA A 340 -6.20 18.02 0.94
C ALA A 340 -6.68 19.47 1.11
N THR A 341 -5.86 20.36 1.65
CA THR A 341 -6.18 21.77 1.89
C THR A 341 -5.71 22.72 0.78
N GLN A 342 -4.99 22.22 -0.22
CA GLN A 342 -4.44 23.04 -1.29
C GLN A 342 -5.11 22.73 -2.64
N PRO A 343 -5.42 23.75 -3.47
CA PRO A 343 -5.91 23.52 -4.81
C PRO A 343 -4.83 22.89 -5.68
N PHE A 344 -5.25 22.11 -6.67
CA PHE A 344 -4.33 21.58 -7.67
C PHE A 344 -3.81 22.72 -8.56
N VAL A 345 -2.49 22.81 -8.71
CA VAL A 345 -1.84 23.73 -9.65
C VAL A 345 -0.99 22.92 -10.62
N ALA A 346 -1.24 23.09 -11.91
CA ALA A 346 -0.43 22.46 -12.94
C ALA A 346 1.01 23.00 -12.88
N ASP A 347 1.99 22.10 -12.71
CA ASP A 347 3.38 22.45 -12.44
C ASP A 347 4.36 22.02 -13.56
N SER A 348 3.85 21.51 -14.69
CA SER A 348 4.66 21.01 -15.80
C SER A 348 5.61 22.08 -16.36
N GLN A 349 5.12 23.30 -16.59
CA GLN A 349 5.95 24.38 -17.13
C GLN A 349 7.12 24.74 -16.19
N SER A 350 6.85 24.83 -14.88
CA SER A 350 7.89 25.10 -13.87
C SER A 350 8.90 23.97 -13.74
N LYS A 351 8.48 22.73 -13.94
CA LYS A 351 9.35 21.55 -13.93
C LYS A 351 10.20 21.45 -15.19
N GLN A 352 9.62 21.78 -16.35
CA GLN A 352 10.36 21.84 -17.61
C GLN A 352 11.44 22.92 -17.59
N SER A 353 11.25 24.04 -16.90
CA SER A 353 12.26 25.10 -16.77
C SER A 353 13.35 24.83 -15.71
N PHE A 354 13.23 23.77 -14.92
CA PHE A 354 14.16 23.46 -13.82
C PHE A 354 15.57 23.10 -14.31
N PHE A 355 15.68 22.36 -15.40
CA PHE A 355 16.94 21.93 -15.99
C PHE A 355 17.29 22.75 -17.23
N SER A 356 18.59 22.99 -17.47
CA SER A 356 19.08 23.58 -18.70
C SER A 356 18.80 22.69 -19.93
N ALA A 357 18.81 23.26 -21.13
CA ALA A 357 18.61 22.52 -22.38
C ALA A 357 19.54 21.31 -22.50
N LYS A 358 20.83 21.49 -22.16
CA LYS A 358 21.84 20.42 -22.17
C LYS A 358 21.51 19.28 -21.18
N GLN A 359 21.04 19.62 -19.97
CA GLN A 359 20.65 18.62 -18.98
C GLN A 359 19.39 17.87 -19.43
N LYS A 360 18.42 18.53 -20.01
CA LYS A 360 17.20 17.88 -20.55
C LYS A 360 17.55 16.86 -21.62
N GLU A 361 18.39 17.27 -22.58
CA GLU A 361 18.88 16.35 -23.62
C GLU A 361 19.63 15.16 -23.03
N GLN A 362 20.49 15.39 -22.04
CA GLN A 362 21.16 14.31 -21.30
C GLN A 362 20.17 13.37 -20.62
N ILE A 363 19.16 13.89 -19.92
CA ILE A 363 18.13 13.11 -19.24
C ILE A 363 17.35 12.27 -20.25
N HIS A 364 16.86 12.87 -21.33
CA HIS A 364 16.09 12.15 -22.35
C HIS A 364 16.91 11.05 -23.02
N ARG A 365 18.17 11.34 -23.34
CA ARG A 365 19.08 10.34 -23.91
C ARG A 365 19.37 9.21 -22.92
N TYR A 366 19.62 9.54 -21.65
CA TYR A 366 19.92 8.55 -20.61
C TYR A 366 18.73 7.61 -20.34
N CYS A 367 17.53 8.18 -20.28
CA CYS A 367 16.28 7.45 -20.07
C CYS A 367 15.75 6.78 -21.34
N ASN A 368 16.39 6.99 -22.51
CA ASN A 368 15.93 6.48 -23.81
C ASN A 368 14.49 6.89 -24.14
N TRP A 369 14.11 8.15 -23.74
CA TRP A 369 12.74 8.65 -23.80
C TRP A 369 12.18 8.74 -25.22
N SER A 370 13.02 8.99 -26.24
CA SER A 370 12.62 9.06 -27.65
C SER A 370 12.09 7.71 -28.22
N ASN A 371 12.34 6.60 -27.56
CA ASN A 371 11.84 5.28 -27.99
C ASN A 371 10.45 4.95 -27.44
N LEU A 372 9.79 5.88 -26.74
CA LEU A 372 8.46 5.70 -26.14
C LEU A 372 7.30 5.67 -27.13
N HIS A 373 7.53 5.97 -28.42
CA HIS A 373 6.58 5.66 -29.49
C HIS A 373 6.17 4.16 -29.50
N LEU A 374 6.93 3.30 -28.81
CA LEU A 374 6.58 1.90 -28.59
C LEU A 374 5.42 1.69 -27.60
N PHE A 375 5.04 2.71 -26.81
CA PHE A 375 3.87 2.67 -25.95
C PHE A 375 2.58 3.08 -26.68
N GLU A 376 2.66 3.82 -27.79
CA GLU A 376 1.51 4.39 -28.51
C GLU A 376 0.77 3.38 -29.41
N THR A 377 1.26 2.16 -29.61
CA THR A 377 0.78 1.25 -30.65
C THR A 377 -0.37 0.33 -30.23
N LYS A 378 -0.99 0.52 -29.05
CA LYS A 378 -2.17 -0.28 -28.60
C LYS A 378 -3.24 0.63 -27.98
N GLY A 379 -3.81 1.51 -28.80
CA GLY A 379 -5.00 2.26 -28.48
C GLY A 379 -6.27 1.53 -28.93
#